data_9949de78f2cec461e1f9ca8d7269fe14
#
_entry.id   9949de78f2cec461e1f9ca8d7269fe14
#
_cell.length_a   1.000
_cell.length_b   1.000
_cell.length_c   1.000
_cell.angle_alpha   90.00
_cell.angle_beta   90.00
_cell.angle_gamma   90.00
#
_symmetry.space_group_name_H-M   'P 1'
#
loop_
_entity.id
_entity.type
_entity.pdbx_description
1 polymer ?
#
loop_
_entity_poly.entity_id
_entity_poly.type
_entity_poly.pdbx_seq_one_letter_code
_entity_poly.pdbx_strand_id
1 'polypeptide(L)'
;MTKPLLILNVVGLTHDMLGPNAPHLTRLANEGFARPLGTVLPAVTCSAQSTMLTGTLPREHGIVANGWYFRDLAEVWLWRQSNRLVAGERIYDAGKARDPAYTTAKMFWWYNMYAAVEFSMTPRPSYPADGRKIMDSYSQPAGLKDELQAKYGVFPLFKFWGPGADITSSRWIADASIDVMRQHRPSLTLVYLPHLDYNLQRLGPNDPRIAEDVRLIDAEAGKLIDVACELGMEIIALSEYAITAASKPVHINRVLREHGYLTVRKEALGW
;
A
#
# COMPACT_ATOMS: atom_id res chain seq x y z
N MET A 1 -28.08 -7.52 -6.37
CA MET A 1 -26.97 -6.58 -6.06
C MET A 1 -25.79 -7.40 -5.53
N THR A 2 -24.59 -7.18 -6.03
CA THR A 2 -23.37 -7.78 -5.48
C THR A 2 -23.11 -7.18 -4.10
N LYS A 3 -22.67 -8.00 -3.14
CA LYS A 3 -22.28 -7.48 -1.81
C LYS A 3 -21.08 -6.54 -1.94
N PRO A 4 -21.01 -5.45 -1.17
CA PRO A 4 -19.82 -4.62 -1.13
C PRO A 4 -18.61 -5.44 -0.62
N LEU A 5 -17.39 -5.02 -1.02
CA LEU A 5 -16.17 -5.74 -0.73
C LEU A 5 -15.14 -4.81 -0.07
N LEU A 6 -14.56 -5.27 1.04
CA LEU A 6 -13.36 -4.68 1.65
C LEU A 6 -12.13 -5.53 1.31
N ILE A 7 -11.08 -4.91 0.78
CA ILE A 7 -9.77 -5.54 0.60
C ILE A 7 -8.75 -4.83 1.49
N LEU A 8 -8.24 -5.56 2.48
CA LEU A 8 -7.18 -5.11 3.39
C LEU A 8 -5.83 -5.63 2.92
N ASN A 9 -4.93 -4.75 2.53
CA ASN A 9 -3.55 -5.09 2.26
C ASN A 9 -2.70 -4.85 3.52
N VAL A 10 -2.45 -5.91 4.28
CA VAL A 10 -1.61 -5.90 5.49
C VAL A 10 -0.21 -6.33 5.09
N VAL A 11 0.62 -5.34 4.79
CA VAL A 11 1.96 -5.56 4.20
C VAL A 11 2.86 -6.35 5.14
N GLY A 12 3.50 -7.39 4.63
CA GLY A 12 4.43 -8.23 5.40
C GLY A 12 3.74 -9.31 6.25
N LEU A 13 2.40 -9.36 6.27
CA LEU A 13 1.66 -10.42 6.96
C LEU A 13 1.93 -11.78 6.29
N THR A 14 2.25 -12.79 7.09
CA THR A 14 2.40 -14.17 6.65
C THR A 14 1.40 -15.08 7.37
N HIS A 15 1.17 -16.27 6.82
CA HIS A 15 0.31 -17.26 7.44
C HIS A 15 0.78 -17.64 8.86
N ASP A 16 2.09 -17.68 9.09
CA ASP A 16 2.68 -18.04 10.39
C ASP A 16 2.46 -16.97 11.47
N MET A 17 2.07 -15.76 11.09
CA MET A 17 1.74 -14.69 12.03
C MET A 17 0.30 -14.79 12.55
N LEU A 18 -0.56 -15.60 11.92
CA LEU A 18 -1.89 -15.88 12.43
C LEU A 18 -1.79 -16.69 13.73
N GLY A 19 -2.64 -16.37 14.69
CA GLY A 19 -2.64 -17.00 16.01
C GLY A 19 -2.88 -16.00 17.14
N PRO A 20 -2.32 -16.22 18.34
CA PRO A 20 -2.63 -15.40 19.51
C PRO A 20 -2.28 -13.92 19.41
N ASN A 21 -1.32 -13.58 18.53
CA ASN A 21 -0.91 -12.19 18.30
C ASN A 21 -1.74 -11.48 17.21
N ALA A 22 -2.56 -12.22 16.46
CA ALA A 22 -3.43 -11.69 15.42
C ALA A 22 -4.85 -12.28 15.54
N PRO A 23 -5.57 -12.05 16.65
CA PRO A 23 -6.86 -12.69 16.91
C PRO A 23 -7.95 -12.32 15.90
N HIS A 24 -7.99 -11.06 15.41
CA HIS A 24 -9.01 -10.62 14.44
C HIS A 24 -8.80 -11.24 13.07
N LEU A 25 -7.56 -11.22 12.55
CA LEU A 25 -7.20 -11.84 11.27
C LEU A 25 -7.31 -13.37 11.35
N THR A 26 -6.99 -13.97 12.49
CA THR A 26 -7.15 -15.41 12.72
C THR A 26 -8.62 -15.81 12.73
N ARG A 27 -9.50 -15.02 13.38
CA ARG A 27 -10.95 -15.22 13.32
C ARG A 27 -11.44 -15.16 11.88
N LEU A 28 -11.07 -14.14 11.12
CA LEU A 28 -11.44 -14.01 9.71
C LEU A 28 -10.99 -15.21 8.88
N ALA A 29 -9.77 -15.71 9.09
CA ALA A 29 -9.25 -16.90 8.42
C ALA A 29 -10.04 -18.18 8.77
N ASN A 30 -10.48 -18.32 10.03
CA ASN A 30 -11.25 -19.47 10.52
C ASN A 30 -12.72 -19.44 10.06
N GLU A 31 -13.32 -18.27 9.95
CA GLU A 31 -14.67 -18.07 9.42
C GLU A 31 -14.75 -18.23 7.89
N GLY A 32 -13.61 -18.05 7.20
CA GLY A 32 -13.49 -18.21 5.77
C GLY A 32 -12.45 -19.25 5.39
N PHE A 33 -11.37 -18.80 4.74
CA PHE A 33 -10.21 -19.64 4.44
C PHE A 33 -8.94 -18.78 4.34
N ALA A 34 -7.78 -19.39 4.56
CA ALA A 34 -6.48 -18.79 4.29
C ALA A 34 -5.70 -19.63 3.28
N ARG A 35 -5.02 -18.99 2.34
CA ARG A 35 -4.20 -19.63 1.31
C ARG A 35 -2.95 -18.78 1.04
N PRO A 36 -1.82 -19.40 0.73
CA PRO A 36 -0.65 -18.67 0.25
C PRO A 36 -0.97 -18.01 -1.10
N LEU A 37 -0.53 -16.77 -1.26
CA LEU A 37 -0.61 -16.03 -2.52
C LEU A 37 0.71 -16.20 -3.28
N GLY A 38 0.63 -16.45 -4.59
CA GLY A 38 1.80 -16.57 -5.44
C GLY A 38 2.62 -15.29 -5.49
N THR A 39 3.94 -15.42 -5.51
CA THR A 39 4.86 -14.28 -5.52
C THR A 39 4.87 -13.57 -6.87
N VAL A 40 4.71 -12.26 -6.85
CA VAL A 40 4.97 -11.39 -7.99
C VAL A 40 6.42 -10.92 -7.93
N LEU A 41 7.15 -10.99 -9.03
CA LEU A 41 8.52 -10.50 -9.11
C LEU A 41 8.61 -9.24 -9.99
N PRO A 42 9.31 -8.19 -9.50
CA PRO A 42 9.90 -8.06 -8.17
C PRO A 42 8.82 -7.94 -7.07
N ALA A 43 9.08 -8.55 -5.91
CA ALA A 43 8.18 -8.58 -4.77
C ALA A 43 8.23 -7.25 -4.00
N VAL A 44 7.63 -6.22 -4.58
CA VAL A 44 7.57 -4.86 -4.04
C VAL A 44 6.17 -4.28 -4.25
N THR A 45 5.82 -3.28 -3.46
CA THR A 45 4.49 -2.69 -3.37
C THR A 45 3.85 -2.37 -4.73
N CYS A 46 4.55 -1.60 -5.57
CA CYS A 46 3.95 -1.11 -6.81
C CYS A 46 3.63 -2.22 -7.81
N SER A 47 4.54 -3.19 -8.01
CA SER A 47 4.31 -4.32 -8.91
C SER A 47 3.26 -5.28 -8.36
N ALA A 48 3.30 -5.61 -7.07
CA ALA A 48 2.33 -6.50 -6.46
C ALA A 48 0.91 -5.91 -6.48
N GLN A 49 0.73 -4.67 -6.04
CA GLN A 49 -0.59 -4.01 -6.05
C GLN A 49 -1.16 -3.85 -7.46
N SER A 50 -0.31 -3.53 -8.45
CA SER A 50 -0.77 -3.43 -9.84
C SER A 50 -1.21 -4.80 -10.37
N THR A 51 -0.47 -5.88 -10.06
CA THR A 51 -0.86 -7.24 -10.42
C THR A 51 -2.20 -7.63 -9.76
N MET A 52 -2.39 -7.33 -8.48
CA MET A 52 -3.65 -7.63 -7.78
C MET A 52 -4.85 -6.89 -8.39
N LEU A 53 -4.65 -5.64 -8.83
CA LEU A 53 -5.73 -4.83 -9.39
C LEU A 53 -6.04 -5.12 -10.86
N THR A 54 -5.06 -5.63 -11.62
CA THR A 54 -5.24 -5.90 -13.07
C THR A 54 -5.40 -7.39 -13.39
N GLY A 55 -4.99 -8.28 -12.47
CA GLY A 55 -4.92 -9.71 -12.75
C GLY A 55 -3.82 -10.09 -13.76
N THR A 56 -2.89 -9.17 -14.07
CA THR A 56 -1.81 -9.35 -15.05
C THR A 56 -0.44 -9.23 -14.41
N LEU A 57 0.61 -9.65 -15.09
CA LEU A 57 1.99 -9.58 -14.59
C LEU A 57 2.67 -8.25 -14.95
N PRO A 58 3.81 -7.89 -14.29
CA PRO A 58 4.55 -6.67 -14.58
C PRO A 58 4.90 -6.43 -16.04
N ARG A 59 5.14 -7.48 -16.83
CA ARG A 59 5.39 -7.39 -18.29
C ARG A 59 4.19 -6.86 -19.08
N GLU A 60 2.97 -6.98 -18.52
CA GLU A 60 1.72 -6.58 -19.16
C GLU A 60 1.24 -5.22 -18.65
N HIS A 61 1.16 -5.04 -17.31
CA HIS A 61 0.72 -3.77 -16.74
C HIS A 61 1.83 -2.70 -16.67
N GLY A 62 3.09 -3.03 -16.99
CA GLY A 62 4.20 -2.09 -17.12
C GLY A 62 4.85 -1.62 -15.82
N ILE A 63 4.36 -2.03 -14.65
CA ILE A 63 4.89 -1.62 -13.35
C ILE A 63 5.91 -2.66 -12.88
N VAL A 64 7.18 -2.35 -13.09
CA VAL A 64 8.29 -3.29 -12.90
C VAL A 64 9.03 -3.14 -11.57
N ALA A 65 8.73 -2.11 -10.77
CA ALA A 65 9.30 -1.87 -9.45
C ALA A 65 8.59 -0.71 -8.72
N ASN A 66 9.07 -0.30 -7.54
CA ASN A 66 8.68 0.97 -6.88
C ASN A 66 9.29 2.20 -7.57
N GLY A 67 10.17 1.99 -8.51
CA GLY A 67 10.76 2.97 -9.40
C GLY A 67 11.67 2.29 -10.42
N TRP A 68 11.87 2.92 -11.56
CA TRP A 68 12.70 2.38 -12.63
C TRP A 68 13.22 3.49 -13.54
N TYR A 69 14.14 3.13 -14.44
CA TYR A 69 14.64 4.01 -15.46
C TYR A 69 13.65 4.16 -16.60
N PHE A 70 13.13 5.36 -16.77
CA PHE A 70 12.27 5.74 -17.90
C PHE A 70 13.14 6.05 -19.11
N ARG A 71 13.17 5.15 -20.07
CA ARG A 71 14.08 5.24 -21.23
C ARG A 71 13.83 6.48 -22.08
N ASP A 72 12.58 6.83 -22.30
CA ASP A 72 12.18 7.98 -23.11
C ASP A 72 12.56 9.32 -22.47
N LEU A 73 12.72 9.34 -21.16
CA LEU A 73 13.10 10.52 -20.39
C LEU A 73 14.56 10.51 -19.96
N ALA A 74 15.25 9.38 -20.13
CA ALA A 74 16.60 9.14 -19.62
C ALA A 74 16.74 9.42 -18.10
N GLU A 75 15.70 9.16 -17.33
CA GLU A 75 15.62 9.47 -15.90
C GLU A 75 15.15 8.27 -15.06
N VAL A 76 15.65 8.18 -13.82
CA VAL A 76 15.12 7.26 -12.81
C VAL A 76 14.07 8.00 -11.99
N TRP A 77 12.85 7.51 -12.01
CA TRP A 77 11.79 8.03 -11.18
C TRP A 77 11.29 6.99 -10.19
N LEU A 78 11.17 7.39 -8.93
CA LEU A 78 10.69 6.57 -7.82
C LEU A 78 9.28 7.00 -7.40
N TRP A 79 8.47 6.06 -6.95
CA TRP A 79 7.20 6.30 -6.26
C TRP A 79 6.21 7.21 -7.03
N ARG A 80 6.15 7.07 -8.35
CA ARG A 80 5.15 7.79 -9.16
C ARG A 80 3.74 7.31 -8.80
N GLN A 81 2.80 8.26 -8.75
CA GLN A 81 1.43 8.02 -8.29
C GLN A 81 0.39 8.00 -9.42
N SER A 82 0.76 8.38 -10.65
CA SER A 82 -0.19 8.46 -11.75
C SER A 82 -0.73 7.08 -12.13
N ASN A 83 -2.03 6.88 -12.03
CA ASN A 83 -2.71 5.65 -12.46
C ASN A 83 -2.54 5.37 -13.97
N ARG A 84 -2.23 6.40 -14.77
CA ARG A 84 -1.97 6.27 -16.21
C ARG A 84 -0.72 5.45 -16.53
N LEU A 85 0.16 5.20 -15.55
CA LEU A 85 1.32 4.33 -15.71
C LEU A 85 0.94 2.84 -15.74
N VAL A 86 -0.20 2.49 -15.15
CA VAL A 86 -0.67 1.10 -15.07
C VAL A 86 -1.45 0.77 -16.34
N ALA A 87 -0.91 -0.09 -17.19
CA ALA A 87 -1.62 -0.57 -18.37
C ALA A 87 -2.67 -1.62 -18.00
N GLY A 88 -3.66 -1.79 -18.87
CA GLY A 88 -4.75 -2.76 -18.69
C GLY A 88 -5.91 -2.24 -17.85
N GLU A 89 -6.96 -3.06 -17.79
CA GLU A 89 -8.16 -2.79 -17.01
C GLU A 89 -7.92 -3.17 -15.53
N ARG A 90 -8.35 -2.32 -14.60
CA ARG A 90 -8.32 -2.61 -13.16
C ARG A 90 -9.68 -3.11 -12.69
N ILE A 91 -9.74 -3.83 -11.58
CA ILE A 91 -10.99 -4.40 -11.05
C ILE A 91 -12.08 -3.35 -10.84
N TYR A 92 -11.72 -2.13 -10.46
CA TYR A 92 -12.68 -1.04 -10.30
C TYR A 92 -13.16 -0.46 -11.64
N ASP A 93 -12.35 -0.48 -12.70
CA ASP A 93 -12.78 -0.11 -14.05
C ASP A 93 -13.81 -1.14 -14.55
N ALA A 94 -13.52 -2.44 -14.40
CA ALA A 94 -14.42 -3.52 -14.75
C ALA A 94 -15.72 -3.48 -13.94
N GLY A 95 -15.64 -3.15 -12.64
CA GLY A 95 -16.82 -2.95 -11.80
C GLY A 95 -17.72 -1.83 -12.33
N LYS A 96 -17.14 -0.67 -12.64
CA LYS A 96 -17.83 0.50 -13.17
C LYS A 96 -18.43 0.26 -14.57
N ALA A 97 -17.72 -0.50 -15.42
CA ALA A 97 -18.21 -0.86 -16.74
C ALA A 97 -19.43 -1.79 -16.71
N ARG A 98 -19.51 -2.66 -15.69
CA ARG A 98 -20.65 -3.58 -15.49
C ARG A 98 -21.85 -2.91 -14.82
N ASP A 99 -21.58 -2.00 -13.89
CA ASP A 99 -22.59 -1.26 -13.14
C ASP A 99 -22.16 0.21 -12.99
N PRO A 100 -22.80 1.16 -13.69
CA PRO A 100 -22.49 2.58 -13.54
C PRO A 100 -22.66 3.13 -12.12
N ALA A 101 -23.43 2.45 -11.25
CA ALA A 101 -23.57 2.80 -9.84
C ALA A 101 -22.45 2.24 -8.96
N TYR A 102 -21.56 1.41 -9.51
CA TYR A 102 -20.43 0.85 -8.78
C TYR A 102 -19.46 1.95 -8.36
N THR A 103 -19.20 2.04 -7.06
CA THR A 103 -18.31 3.06 -6.48
C THR A 103 -17.11 2.41 -5.78
N THR A 104 -15.98 3.09 -5.81
CA THR A 104 -14.73 2.58 -5.22
C THR A 104 -14.10 3.62 -4.31
N ALA A 105 -13.66 3.17 -3.12
CA ALA A 105 -12.75 3.90 -2.25
C ALA A 105 -11.36 3.25 -2.29
N LYS A 106 -10.33 4.05 -2.59
CA LYS A 106 -8.94 3.60 -2.72
C LYS A 106 -8.06 4.33 -1.71
N MET A 107 -7.92 3.75 -0.52
CA MET A 107 -7.24 4.35 0.61
C MET A 107 -5.79 3.89 0.68
N PHE A 108 -4.87 4.79 0.29
CA PHE A 108 -3.42 4.62 0.34
C PHE A 108 -2.81 3.54 -0.58
N TRP A 109 -3.57 2.89 -1.44
CA TRP A 109 -3.01 2.05 -2.49
C TRP A 109 -2.28 2.90 -3.54
N TRP A 110 -1.19 2.38 -4.11
CA TRP A 110 -0.37 3.10 -5.09
C TRP A 110 -1.10 3.29 -6.43
N TYR A 111 -0.56 4.19 -7.27
CA TYR A 111 -1.19 4.65 -8.51
C TYR A 111 -2.60 5.18 -8.27
N ASN A 112 -2.69 6.03 -7.26
CA ASN A 112 -3.95 6.57 -6.79
C ASN A 112 -4.38 7.82 -7.57
N MET A 113 -3.42 8.67 -7.96
CA MET A 113 -3.73 9.91 -8.70
C MET A 113 -4.31 9.58 -10.06
N TYR A 114 -5.43 10.23 -10.37
CA TYR A 114 -6.17 10.06 -11.64
C TYR A 114 -6.74 8.65 -11.85
N ALA A 115 -6.88 7.84 -10.80
CA ALA A 115 -7.63 6.61 -10.85
C ALA A 115 -9.13 6.91 -11.05
N ALA A 116 -9.83 6.08 -11.81
CA ALA A 116 -11.27 6.22 -12.05
C ALA A 116 -12.08 5.69 -10.85
N VAL A 117 -11.90 6.33 -9.69
CA VAL A 117 -12.55 5.98 -8.42
C VAL A 117 -13.20 7.21 -7.81
N GLU A 118 -14.24 7.03 -7.02
CA GLU A 118 -15.00 8.12 -6.40
C GLU A 118 -14.27 8.71 -5.20
N PHE A 119 -13.65 7.85 -4.38
CA PHE A 119 -12.95 8.27 -3.17
C PHE A 119 -11.54 7.74 -3.17
N SER A 120 -10.57 8.61 -2.93
CA SER A 120 -9.19 8.17 -2.78
C SER A 120 -8.36 9.12 -1.95
N MET A 121 -7.36 8.58 -1.25
CA MET A 121 -6.35 9.37 -0.56
C MET A 121 -5.00 8.66 -0.64
N THR A 122 -3.92 9.44 -0.81
CA THR A 122 -2.55 8.94 -0.87
C THR A 122 -1.57 10.02 -0.42
N PRO A 123 -0.41 9.67 0.18
CA PRO A 123 0.64 10.65 0.44
C PRO A 123 1.13 11.29 -0.86
N ARG A 124 1.26 12.58 -0.85
CA ARG A 124 1.79 13.36 -1.99
C ARG A 124 2.66 14.51 -1.49
N PRO A 125 3.81 14.20 -0.86
CA PRO A 125 4.69 15.25 -0.35
C PRO A 125 5.25 16.12 -1.47
N SER A 126 5.49 17.39 -1.15
CA SER A 126 6.21 18.31 -2.02
C SER A 126 7.70 18.32 -1.64
N TYR A 127 8.55 18.33 -2.65
CA TYR A 127 10.00 18.40 -2.52
C TYR A 127 10.50 19.68 -3.21
N PRO A 128 10.53 20.84 -2.51
CA PRO A 128 11.10 22.07 -3.03
C PRO A 128 12.59 21.92 -3.35
N ALA A 129 13.10 22.78 -4.23
CA ALA A 129 14.52 22.76 -4.66
C ALA A 129 15.52 23.04 -3.53
N ASP A 130 15.05 23.61 -2.41
CA ASP A 130 15.87 23.84 -1.21
C ASP A 130 16.05 22.60 -0.32
N GLY A 131 15.54 21.44 -0.75
CA GLY A 131 15.68 20.14 -0.07
C GLY A 131 14.67 19.90 1.06
N ARG A 132 13.74 20.82 1.32
CA ARG A 132 12.66 20.58 2.29
C ARG A 132 11.73 19.47 1.81
N LYS A 133 11.12 18.77 2.77
CA LYS A 133 10.03 17.84 2.55
C LYS A 133 8.77 18.39 3.21
N ILE A 134 7.81 18.82 2.40
CA ILE A 134 6.56 19.36 2.90
C ILE A 134 5.53 18.21 2.86
N MET A 135 4.96 17.89 4.03
CA MET A 135 3.90 16.89 4.14
C MET A 135 2.67 17.37 3.40
N ASP A 136 2.17 16.54 2.52
CA ASP A 136 0.89 16.74 1.84
C ASP A 136 0.31 15.40 1.39
N SER A 137 -0.95 15.43 1.01
CA SER A 137 -1.70 14.29 0.50
C SER A 137 -2.53 14.71 -0.69
N TYR A 138 -2.72 13.78 -1.62
CA TYR A 138 -3.70 13.89 -2.69
C TYR A 138 -4.99 13.20 -2.25
N SER A 139 -6.14 13.74 -2.61
CA SER A 139 -7.43 13.07 -2.47
C SER A 139 -8.35 13.29 -3.66
N GLN A 140 -9.30 12.40 -3.81
CA GLN A 140 -10.45 12.49 -4.71
C GLN A 140 -11.71 12.13 -3.90
N PRO A 141 -12.71 13.01 -3.79
CA PRO A 141 -12.71 14.43 -4.19
C PRO A 141 -11.62 15.25 -3.49
N ALA A 142 -11.27 16.40 -4.03
CA ALA A 142 -10.20 17.24 -3.46
C ALA A 142 -10.44 17.63 -1.99
N GLY A 143 -11.69 17.87 -1.59
CA GLY A 143 -12.07 18.20 -0.21
C GLY A 143 -11.97 17.06 0.79
N LEU A 144 -11.94 15.79 0.35
CA LEU A 144 -11.88 14.63 1.24
C LEU A 144 -10.64 14.68 2.17
N LYS A 145 -9.50 15.13 1.65
CA LYS A 145 -8.29 15.33 2.47
C LYS A 145 -8.56 16.29 3.62
N ASP A 146 -9.18 17.42 3.33
CA ASP A 146 -9.40 18.47 4.33
C ASP A 146 -10.39 18.02 5.41
N GLU A 147 -11.45 17.31 5.03
CA GLU A 147 -12.40 16.70 5.96
C GLU A 147 -11.75 15.68 6.89
N LEU A 148 -10.98 14.76 6.35
CA LEU A 148 -10.29 13.74 7.14
C LEU A 148 -9.19 14.34 8.03
N GLN A 149 -8.44 15.33 7.54
CA GLN A 149 -7.41 16.02 8.32
C GLN A 149 -7.99 16.92 9.41
N ALA A 150 -9.17 17.50 9.21
CA ALA A 150 -9.88 18.24 10.26
C ALA A 150 -10.26 17.32 11.44
N LYS A 151 -10.56 16.06 11.17
CA LYS A 151 -10.98 15.08 12.18
C LYS A 151 -9.81 14.35 12.84
N TYR A 152 -8.81 13.94 12.08
CA TYR A 152 -7.72 13.06 12.54
C TYR A 152 -6.36 13.76 12.60
N GLY A 153 -6.28 15.06 12.27
CA GLY A 153 -5.01 15.76 12.08
C GLY A 153 -4.35 15.47 10.74
N VAL A 154 -3.29 16.20 10.44
CA VAL A 154 -2.51 15.99 9.21
C VAL A 154 -1.95 14.57 9.17
N PHE A 155 -2.03 13.92 8.00
CA PHE A 155 -1.50 12.58 7.82
C PHE A 155 -0.02 12.49 8.25
N PRO A 156 0.34 11.59 9.17
CA PRO A 156 1.68 11.56 9.77
C PRO A 156 2.71 10.90 8.83
N LEU A 157 3.08 11.58 7.75
CA LEU A 157 3.94 11.08 6.68
C LEU A 157 5.25 10.46 7.19
N PHE A 158 5.91 11.10 8.19
CA PHE A 158 7.17 10.59 8.73
C PHE A 158 7.02 9.37 9.65
N LYS A 159 5.76 8.96 9.91
CA LYS A 159 5.39 7.71 10.58
C LYS A 159 4.93 6.64 9.59
N PHE A 160 4.81 7.00 8.31
CA PHE A 160 4.37 6.09 7.25
C PHE A 160 5.52 5.30 6.65
N TRP A 161 6.68 5.91 6.46
CA TRP A 161 7.88 5.26 5.96
C TRP A 161 9.15 5.83 6.58
N GLY A 162 10.26 5.10 6.39
CA GLY A 162 11.58 5.48 6.89
C GLY A 162 11.83 5.06 8.33
N PRO A 163 12.95 5.51 8.92
CA PRO A 163 13.39 5.07 10.25
C PRO A 163 12.40 5.39 11.39
N GLY A 164 11.55 6.40 11.20
CA GLY A 164 10.53 6.81 12.17
C GLY A 164 9.18 6.14 12.00
N ALA A 165 9.04 5.17 11.08
CA ALA A 165 7.78 4.48 10.83
C ALA A 165 7.28 3.74 12.08
N ASP A 166 6.00 3.91 12.38
CA ASP A 166 5.31 3.23 13.48
C ASP A 166 3.81 3.07 13.18
N ILE A 167 3.05 2.52 14.13
CA ILE A 167 1.61 2.23 13.98
C ILE A 167 0.75 3.47 13.71
N THR A 168 1.21 4.67 14.06
CA THR A 168 0.41 5.91 13.98
C THR A 168 -0.14 6.15 12.58
N SER A 169 0.66 5.88 11.55
CA SER A 169 0.21 6.05 10.15
C SER A 169 -0.87 5.03 9.75
N SER A 170 -0.70 3.76 10.12
CA SER A 170 -1.70 2.73 9.83
C SER A 170 -3.00 2.95 10.61
N ARG A 171 -2.92 3.45 11.85
CA ARG A 171 -4.08 3.87 12.62
C ARG A 171 -4.84 4.99 11.93
N TRP A 172 -4.13 6.03 11.49
CA TRP A 172 -4.72 7.14 10.74
C TRP A 172 -5.42 6.63 9.47
N ILE A 173 -4.78 5.72 8.73
CA ILE A 173 -5.36 5.11 7.51
C ILE A 173 -6.62 4.31 7.84
N ALA A 174 -6.60 3.51 8.90
CA ALA A 174 -7.74 2.71 9.32
C ALA A 174 -8.93 3.61 9.69
N ASP A 175 -8.71 4.60 10.57
CA ASP A 175 -9.76 5.50 11.04
C ASP A 175 -10.37 6.32 9.88
N ALA A 176 -9.53 6.86 8.98
CA ALA A 176 -9.98 7.57 7.77
C ALA A 176 -10.77 6.65 6.82
N SER A 177 -10.33 5.40 6.66
CA SER A 177 -11.02 4.44 5.81
C SER A 177 -12.39 4.05 6.37
N ILE A 178 -12.49 3.90 7.69
CA ILE A 178 -13.76 3.65 8.39
C ILE A 178 -14.77 4.78 8.14
N ASP A 179 -14.32 6.04 8.21
CA ASP A 179 -15.20 7.17 7.91
C ASP A 179 -15.72 7.12 6.48
N VAL A 180 -14.83 6.90 5.51
CA VAL A 180 -15.22 6.77 4.09
C VAL A 180 -16.21 5.62 3.89
N MET A 181 -15.96 4.46 4.51
CA MET A 181 -16.87 3.29 4.44
C MET A 181 -18.25 3.62 5.01
N ARG A 182 -18.32 4.24 6.18
CA ARG A 182 -19.59 4.56 6.84
C ARG A 182 -20.38 5.64 6.11
N GLN A 183 -19.70 6.68 5.67
CA GLN A 183 -20.30 7.86 5.05
C GLN A 183 -20.76 7.60 3.62
N HIS A 184 -19.96 6.88 2.83
CA HIS A 184 -20.17 6.75 1.38
C HIS A 184 -20.60 5.36 0.93
N ARG A 185 -20.41 4.33 1.76
CA ARG A 185 -20.77 2.93 1.46
C ARG A 185 -20.33 2.45 0.07
N PRO A 186 -19.02 2.50 -0.25
CA PRO A 186 -18.52 2.12 -1.56
C PRO A 186 -18.80 0.64 -1.85
N SER A 187 -18.96 0.31 -3.14
CA SER A 187 -19.07 -1.09 -3.60
C SER A 187 -17.75 -1.86 -3.40
N LEU A 188 -16.61 -1.15 -3.52
CA LEU A 188 -15.28 -1.68 -3.28
C LEU A 188 -14.50 -0.71 -2.39
N THR A 189 -13.90 -1.20 -1.34
CA THR A 189 -12.95 -0.45 -0.51
C THR A 189 -11.61 -1.15 -0.49
N LEU A 190 -10.56 -0.44 -0.88
CA LEU A 190 -9.16 -0.90 -0.86
C LEU A 190 -8.42 -0.13 0.23
N VAL A 191 -7.87 -0.82 1.23
CA VAL A 191 -7.13 -0.21 2.35
C VAL A 191 -5.73 -0.79 2.43
N TYR A 192 -4.72 0.09 2.54
CA TYR A 192 -3.31 -0.26 2.64
C TYR A 192 -2.79 -0.02 4.06
N LEU A 193 -2.27 -1.06 4.70
CA LEU A 193 -1.79 -1.05 6.09
C LEU A 193 -0.31 -1.48 6.15
N PRO A 194 0.67 -0.56 6.06
CA PRO A 194 2.08 -0.90 5.90
C PRO A 194 2.88 -1.12 7.19
N HIS A 195 2.26 -1.13 8.36
CA HIS A 195 2.96 -1.06 9.65
C HIS A 195 4.06 -2.11 9.85
N LEU A 196 3.84 -3.37 9.44
CA LEU A 196 4.82 -4.45 9.66
C LEU A 196 6.09 -4.29 8.83
N ASP A 197 6.02 -3.63 7.68
CA ASP A 197 7.07 -3.62 6.67
C ASP A 197 8.43 -3.17 7.24
N TYR A 198 8.49 -2.01 7.86
CA TYR A 198 9.76 -1.42 8.31
C TYR A 198 10.42 -2.16 9.46
N ASN A 199 9.65 -2.68 10.41
CA ASN A 199 10.23 -3.44 11.52
C ASN A 199 10.68 -4.83 11.07
N LEU A 200 9.95 -5.47 10.18
CA LEU A 200 10.39 -6.71 9.53
C LEU A 200 11.70 -6.51 8.75
N GLN A 201 11.86 -5.37 8.07
CA GLN A 201 13.12 -5.04 7.38
C GLN A 201 14.27 -4.76 8.36
N ARG A 202 14.01 -4.01 9.44
CA ARG A 202 15.05 -3.59 10.40
C ARG A 202 15.52 -4.71 11.31
N LEU A 203 14.59 -5.54 11.76
CA LEU A 203 14.80 -6.52 12.83
C LEU A 203 14.88 -7.94 12.30
N GLY A 204 14.28 -8.17 11.14
CA GLY A 204 14.04 -9.51 10.59
C GLY A 204 12.79 -10.17 11.17
N PRO A 205 12.23 -11.15 10.46
CA PRO A 205 10.95 -11.77 10.82
C PRO A 205 10.99 -12.59 12.12
N ASN A 206 12.18 -13.00 12.56
CA ASN A 206 12.35 -13.83 13.73
C ASN A 206 12.61 -13.04 15.03
N ASP A 207 12.63 -11.70 14.96
CA ASP A 207 12.81 -10.88 16.16
C ASP A 207 11.56 -10.92 17.05
N PRO A 208 11.67 -11.16 18.36
CA PRO A 208 10.52 -11.27 19.25
C PRO A 208 9.68 -9.99 19.34
N ARG A 209 10.24 -8.84 19.00
CA ARG A 209 9.52 -7.55 18.96
C ARG A 209 8.46 -7.50 17.86
N ILE A 210 8.58 -8.30 16.80
CA ILE A 210 7.59 -8.38 15.72
C ILE A 210 6.22 -8.83 16.22
N ALA A 211 6.18 -9.64 17.30
CA ALA A 211 4.91 -10.04 17.89
C ALA A 211 4.06 -8.86 18.38
N GLU A 212 4.68 -7.77 18.84
CA GLU A 212 3.95 -6.55 19.22
C GLU A 212 3.45 -5.80 18.00
N ASP A 213 4.25 -5.67 16.94
CA ASP A 213 3.82 -5.05 15.70
C ASP A 213 2.63 -5.79 15.06
N VAL A 214 2.64 -7.13 15.14
CA VAL A 214 1.50 -7.96 14.69
C VAL A 214 0.25 -7.66 15.51
N ARG A 215 0.35 -7.56 16.85
CA ARG A 215 -0.80 -7.19 17.70
C ARG A 215 -1.35 -5.81 17.36
N LEU A 216 -0.46 -4.84 17.16
CA LEU A 216 -0.85 -3.47 16.84
C LEU A 216 -1.60 -3.39 15.49
N ILE A 217 -1.09 -4.05 14.46
CA ILE A 217 -1.75 -4.00 13.15
C ILE A 217 -3.03 -4.84 13.10
N ASP A 218 -3.06 -5.95 13.81
CA ASP A 218 -4.27 -6.77 13.94
C ASP A 218 -5.42 -6.00 14.60
N ALA A 219 -5.12 -5.17 15.61
CA ALA A 219 -6.12 -4.32 16.24
C ALA A 219 -6.69 -3.28 15.26
N GLU A 220 -5.87 -2.69 14.40
CA GLU A 220 -6.37 -1.74 13.38
C GLU A 220 -7.12 -2.47 12.26
N ALA A 221 -6.65 -3.64 11.83
CA ALA A 221 -7.38 -4.49 10.91
C ALA A 221 -8.73 -4.94 11.49
N GLY A 222 -8.76 -5.28 12.78
CA GLY A 222 -9.97 -5.65 13.51
C GLY A 222 -11.06 -4.61 13.47
N LYS A 223 -10.73 -3.32 13.69
CA LYS A 223 -11.68 -2.21 13.55
C LYS A 223 -12.31 -2.16 12.15
N LEU A 224 -11.51 -2.31 11.11
CA LEU A 224 -11.98 -2.31 9.72
C LEU A 224 -12.85 -3.53 9.41
N ILE A 225 -12.48 -4.71 9.91
CA ILE A 225 -13.26 -5.95 9.79
C ILE A 225 -14.62 -5.80 10.47
N ASP A 226 -14.65 -5.30 11.69
CA ASP A 226 -15.90 -5.13 12.44
C ASP A 226 -16.86 -4.15 11.73
N VAL A 227 -16.35 -3.02 11.23
CA VAL A 227 -17.16 -2.07 10.43
C VAL A 227 -17.61 -2.68 9.11
N ALA A 228 -16.78 -3.47 8.43
CA ALA A 228 -17.18 -4.16 7.22
C ALA A 228 -18.31 -5.16 7.49
N CYS A 229 -18.26 -5.90 8.60
CA CYS A 229 -19.33 -6.78 9.05
C CYS A 229 -20.63 -6.00 9.34
N GLU A 230 -20.56 -4.86 10.07
CA GLU A 230 -21.69 -3.97 10.32
C GLU A 230 -22.36 -3.49 9.02
N LEU A 231 -21.56 -3.25 7.98
CA LEU A 231 -22.00 -2.77 6.67
C LEU A 231 -22.41 -3.90 5.72
N GLY A 232 -22.32 -5.17 6.14
CA GLY A 232 -22.65 -6.34 5.32
C GLY A 232 -21.69 -6.58 4.15
N MET A 233 -20.45 -6.15 4.27
CA MET A 233 -19.41 -6.31 3.25
C MET A 233 -18.79 -7.71 3.30
N GLU A 234 -18.34 -8.20 2.16
CA GLU A 234 -17.36 -9.30 2.09
C GLU A 234 -15.96 -8.76 2.39
N ILE A 235 -15.07 -9.60 2.92
CA ILE A 235 -13.74 -9.18 3.37
C ILE A 235 -12.68 -10.09 2.78
N ILE A 236 -11.64 -9.47 2.19
CA ILE A 236 -10.40 -10.13 1.80
C ILE A 236 -9.26 -9.43 2.54
N ALA A 237 -8.54 -10.16 3.39
CA ALA A 237 -7.25 -9.72 3.91
C ALA A 237 -6.14 -10.41 3.11
N LEU A 238 -5.17 -9.64 2.64
CA LEU A 238 -4.05 -10.13 1.86
C LEU A 238 -2.75 -9.41 2.23
N SER A 239 -1.62 -9.96 1.79
CA SER A 239 -0.32 -9.32 1.87
C SER A 239 0.35 -9.33 0.49
N GLU A 240 0.99 -8.24 0.13
CA GLU A 240 1.64 -8.08 -1.17
C GLU A 240 2.99 -8.81 -1.28
N TYR A 241 3.63 -9.07 -0.15
CA TYR A 241 4.85 -9.86 -0.01
C TYR A 241 5.10 -10.27 1.44
N ALA A 242 5.99 -11.24 1.62
CA ALA A 242 6.58 -11.59 2.90
C ALA A 242 8.04 -11.12 2.96
N ILE A 243 8.55 -10.88 4.17
CA ILE A 243 9.96 -10.55 4.41
C ILE A 243 10.61 -11.76 5.07
N THR A 244 11.70 -12.22 4.48
CA THR A 244 12.48 -13.35 4.95
C THR A 244 13.80 -12.89 5.58
N ALA A 245 14.37 -13.71 6.45
CA ALA A 245 15.67 -13.40 7.03
C ALA A 245 16.76 -13.35 5.96
N ALA A 246 17.58 -12.29 5.99
CA ALA A 246 18.72 -12.12 5.10
C ALA A 246 19.96 -11.79 5.92
N SER A 247 21.08 -12.43 5.59
CA SER A 247 22.35 -12.29 6.31
C SER A 247 23.45 -11.60 5.51
N LYS A 248 23.32 -11.52 4.18
CA LYS A 248 24.39 -11.00 3.32
C LYS A 248 23.82 -10.14 2.19
N PRO A 249 24.17 -8.84 2.11
CA PRO A 249 23.79 -7.97 0.99
C PRO A 249 24.70 -8.22 -0.22
N VAL A 250 24.14 -8.10 -1.42
CA VAL A 250 24.88 -8.02 -2.68
C VAL A 250 24.69 -6.63 -3.27
N HIS A 251 25.76 -5.86 -3.36
CA HIS A 251 25.75 -4.48 -3.87
C HIS A 251 25.92 -4.46 -5.39
N ILE A 252 24.85 -4.77 -6.13
CA ILE A 252 24.86 -4.89 -7.59
C ILE A 252 25.40 -3.63 -8.27
N ASN A 253 25.00 -2.44 -7.84
CA ASN A 253 25.48 -1.17 -8.40
C ASN A 253 26.99 -0.97 -8.18
N ARG A 254 27.55 -1.48 -7.08
CA ARG A 254 28.99 -1.46 -6.85
C ARG A 254 29.72 -2.35 -7.85
N VAL A 255 29.23 -3.57 -8.05
CA VAL A 255 29.78 -4.51 -9.04
C VAL A 255 29.73 -3.91 -10.45
N LEU A 256 28.60 -3.35 -10.87
CA LEU A 256 28.47 -2.70 -12.17
C LEU A 256 29.45 -1.51 -12.34
N ARG A 257 29.65 -0.73 -11.28
CA ARG A 257 30.60 0.38 -11.29
C ARG A 257 32.05 -0.10 -11.42
N GLU A 258 32.42 -1.13 -10.68
CA GLU A 258 33.77 -1.73 -10.73
C GLU A 258 34.10 -2.29 -12.13
N HIS A 259 33.09 -2.73 -12.88
CA HIS A 259 33.22 -3.23 -14.26
C HIS A 259 32.96 -2.15 -15.32
N GLY A 260 32.83 -0.89 -14.95
CA GLY A 260 32.68 0.23 -15.91
C GLY A 260 31.27 0.37 -16.52
N TYR A 261 30.27 -0.39 -16.08
CA TYR A 261 28.90 -0.31 -16.59
C TYR A 261 28.04 0.77 -15.90
N LEU A 262 28.52 1.33 -14.79
CA LEU A 262 27.83 2.37 -14.03
C LEU A 262 28.80 3.49 -13.69
N THR A 263 28.40 4.74 -13.93
CA THR A 263 29.13 5.94 -13.51
C THR A 263 28.27 6.73 -12.52
N VAL A 264 28.85 7.16 -11.41
CA VAL A 264 28.20 8.04 -10.43
C VAL A 264 28.61 9.46 -10.73
N ARG A 265 27.64 10.34 -10.94
CA ARG A 265 27.85 11.79 -11.05
C ARG A 265 27.57 12.43 -9.70
N LYS A 266 28.42 13.36 -9.30
CA LYS A 266 28.17 14.24 -8.16
C LYS A 266 27.67 15.57 -8.68
N GLU A 267 26.55 16.01 -8.17
CA GLU A 267 25.92 17.28 -8.52
C GLU A 267 25.88 18.21 -7.31
N ALA A 268 25.85 19.54 -7.55
CA ALA A 268 25.95 20.54 -6.50
C ALA A 268 24.82 20.51 -5.46
N LEU A 269 23.63 20.02 -5.84
CA LEU A 269 22.44 19.99 -4.99
C LEU A 269 22.04 18.56 -4.55
N GLY A 270 22.89 17.59 -4.72
CA GLY A 270 22.62 16.21 -4.29
C GLY A 270 23.19 15.14 -5.23
N TRP A 271 22.77 13.91 -4.99
CA TRP A 271 23.24 12.66 -5.63
C TRP A 271 22.17 12.10 -6.57
#